data_9c7ff927e649fbeaf9c1968d4beaf0c4
#
_entry.id   9c7ff927e649fbeaf9c1968d4beaf0c4
#
_cell.length_a   1.000
_cell.length_b   1.000
_cell.length_c   1.000
_cell.angle_alpha   90.00
_cell.angle_beta   90.00
_cell.angle_gamma   90.00
#
_symmetry.space_group_name_H-M   'P 1'
#
loop_
_entity.id
_entity.type
_entity.pdbx_description
1 polymer ?
#
loop_
_entity_poly.entity_id
_entity_poly.type
_entity_poly.pdbx_seq_one_letter_code
_entity_poly.pdbx_strand_id
1 'polypeptide(L)'
;VTRVLHVITGLEHGGAERQLALLLRHLPVSCEVATLTRAGALGAEIRRSGVPVHEIGMRGNRDLGALPRLARLIRRGRYDVVHTHLYRACVYGRIAARMAGTPRVIATEHSLGEGHIEGRATTRGVRALYRATERLGSATVAVSPAVAARLRAWGVRPGRIVMIPNGVDAAAFAFDPARRAATRRRLGIGLDEPVVGGLGRLVPTKRFDLLVDAVARMDGVRLLLVGAGPARDALARQARERGVSGRVVFAGATSDVAGALAAMDVLAAPSVQETFGLGVLEGLAAGLPVRYTACPALDRLPPGDAPDARRLPSDAGAWTAELARVLREPRDRTRVPPAVARYAVAERAAELARLYRPGPFAGGAEPIRERAQDAAT
;
A
#
# COMPACT_ATOMS: atom_id res chain seq x y z
N VAL A 1 -27.21 7.73 9.25
CA VAL A 1 -25.97 7.04 8.78
C VAL A 1 -24.96 8.10 8.42
N THR A 2 -23.73 8.02 8.96
CA THR A 2 -22.65 8.97 8.65
C THR A 2 -22.31 8.89 7.15
N ARG A 3 -22.26 10.05 6.48
CA ARG A 3 -21.90 10.17 5.06
C ARG A 3 -20.47 10.65 4.91
N VAL A 4 -19.65 9.89 4.22
CA VAL A 4 -18.22 10.14 4.04
C VAL A 4 -17.89 10.33 2.57
N LEU A 5 -17.23 11.44 2.23
CA LEU A 5 -16.61 11.61 0.93
C LEU A 5 -15.10 11.32 1.04
N HIS A 6 -14.65 10.27 0.39
CA HIS A 6 -13.21 10.02 0.21
C HIS A 6 -12.70 10.83 -0.97
N VAL A 7 -11.64 11.63 -0.77
CA VAL A 7 -11.01 12.40 -1.84
C VAL A 7 -9.61 11.85 -2.09
N ILE A 8 -9.34 11.43 -3.31
CA ILE A 8 -8.04 10.88 -3.71
C ILE A 8 -7.53 11.51 -5.01
N THR A 9 -6.22 11.52 -5.23
CA THR A 9 -5.65 12.13 -6.43
C THR A 9 -6.14 11.46 -7.73
N GLY A 10 -6.13 10.14 -7.80
CA GLY A 10 -6.63 9.31 -8.89
C GLY A 10 -6.80 7.88 -8.39
N LEU A 11 -7.35 6.98 -9.21
CA LEU A 11 -7.57 5.57 -8.87
C LEU A 11 -6.86 4.66 -9.89
N GLU A 12 -5.56 4.85 -9.98
CA GLU A 12 -4.67 3.99 -10.74
C GLU A 12 -4.28 2.74 -9.92
N HIS A 13 -3.29 1.96 -10.37
CA HIS A 13 -2.85 0.73 -9.69
C HIS A 13 -1.79 0.98 -8.60
N GLY A 14 -2.06 1.83 -7.62
CA GLY A 14 -1.18 2.09 -6.48
C GLY A 14 -1.62 1.38 -5.19
N GLY A 15 -0.72 1.30 -4.21
CA GLY A 15 -1.02 0.68 -2.91
C GLY A 15 -2.06 1.46 -2.10
N ALA A 16 -2.02 2.79 -2.15
CA ALA A 16 -2.98 3.65 -1.45
C ALA A 16 -4.40 3.54 -2.05
N GLU A 17 -4.49 3.50 -3.39
CA GLU A 17 -5.74 3.38 -4.13
C GLU A 17 -6.40 2.02 -3.86
N ARG A 18 -5.60 0.95 -3.84
CA ARG A 18 -6.09 -0.41 -3.52
C ARG A 18 -6.51 -0.51 -2.06
N GLN A 19 -5.77 0.13 -1.16
CA GLN A 19 -6.13 0.21 0.25
C GLN A 19 -7.46 0.93 0.46
N LEU A 20 -7.71 2.04 -0.28
CA LEU A 20 -9.00 2.71 -0.25
C LEU A 20 -10.11 1.80 -0.77
N ALA A 21 -9.94 1.17 -1.93
CA ALA A 21 -10.93 0.25 -2.49
C ALA A 21 -11.24 -0.92 -1.53
N LEU A 22 -10.23 -1.44 -0.84
CA LEU A 22 -10.41 -2.49 0.16
C LEU A 22 -11.20 -1.98 1.39
N LEU A 23 -10.85 -0.82 1.93
CA LEU A 23 -11.54 -0.22 3.06
C LEU A 23 -13.02 0.07 2.76
N LEU A 24 -13.35 0.57 1.56
CA LEU A 24 -14.72 0.86 1.15
C LEU A 24 -15.66 -0.35 1.24
N ARG A 25 -15.13 -1.57 1.07
CA ARG A 25 -15.91 -2.81 1.20
C ARG A 25 -16.23 -3.18 2.65
N HIS A 26 -15.48 -2.64 3.61
CA HIS A 26 -15.59 -2.99 5.03
C HIS A 26 -16.07 -1.84 5.92
N LEU A 27 -16.14 -0.62 5.40
CA LEU A 27 -16.59 0.53 6.18
C LEU A 27 -18.10 0.49 6.43
N PRO A 28 -18.57 0.51 7.69
CA PRO A 28 -19.98 0.44 8.05
C PRO A 28 -20.66 1.84 7.99
N VAL A 29 -20.32 2.63 6.96
CA VAL A 29 -20.83 3.97 6.74
C VAL A 29 -21.13 4.21 5.26
N SER A 30 -21.94 5.21 4.93
CA SER A 30 -22.20 5.56 3.53
C SER A 30 -21.00 6.29 2.93
N CYS A 31 -20.35 5.68 1.95
CA CYS A 31 -19.16 6.22 1.30
C CYS A 31 -19.42 6.63 -0.14
N GLU A 32 -18.81 7.74 -0.54
CA GLU A 32 -18.64 8.15 -1.93
C GLU A 32 -17.17 8.52 -2.17
N VAL A 33 -16.70 8.48 -3.40
CA VAL A 33 -15.31 8.80 -3.75
C VAL A 33 -15.28 9.96 -4.75
N ALA A 34 -14.39 10.91 -4.54
CA ALA A 34 -14.04 11.95 -5.51
C ALA A 34 -12.57 11.80 -5.92
N THR A 35 -12.31 11.64 -7.21
CA THR A 35 -10.95 11.72 -7.76
C THR A 35 -10.66 13.13 -8.26
N LEU A 36 -9.50 13.68 -7.93
CA LEU A 36 -9.08 14.97 -8.46
C LEU A 36 -8.82 14.89 -9.97
N THR A 37 -8.20 13.78 -10.41
CA THR A 37 -7.93 13.50 -11.83
C THR A 37 -8.90 12.43 -12.35
N ARG A 38 -8.42 11.43 -13.09
CA ARG A 38 -9.24 10.34 -13.64
C ARG A 38 -9.44 9.22 -12.63
N ALA A 39 -10.60 8.57 -12.68
CA ALA A 39 -10.90 7.43 -11.83
C ALA A 39 -10.21 6.13 -12.25
N GLY A 40 -9.76 6.00 -13.50
CA GLY A 40 -9.06 4.82 -13.98
C GLY A 40 -9.83 3.51 -13.85
N ALA A 41 -9.13 2.39 -13.96
CA ALA A 41 -9.72 1.05 -13.91
C ALA A 41 -10.28 0.70 -12.52
N LEU A 42 -9.58 1.09 -11.46
CA LEU A 42 -10.02 0.84 -10.08
C LEU A 42 -11.28 1.62 -9.73
N GLY A 43 -11.46 2.82 -10.29
CA GLY A 43 -12.71 3.59 -10.14
C GLY A 43 -13.91 2.89 -10.77
N ALA A 44 -13.73 2.19 -11.89
CA ALA A 44 -14.77 1.36 -12.48
C ALA A 44 -15.13 0.16 -11.58
N GLU A 45 -14.15 -0.45 -10.93
CA GLU A 45 -14.35 -1.52 -9.96
C GLU A 45 -15.14 -1.03 -8.73
N ILE A 46 -14.77 0.13 -8.17
CA ILE A 46 -15.46 0.76 -7.04
C ILE A 46 -16.91 1.10 -7.41
N ARG A 47 -17.19 1.63 -8.62
CA ARG A 47 -18.57 1.89 -9.07
C ARG A 47 -19.38 0.60 -9.17
N ARG A 48 -18.78 -0.51 -9.65
CA ARG A 48 -19.44 -1.81 -9.71
C ARG A 48 -19.78 -2.40 -8.34
N SER A 49 -19.06 -2.03 -7.30
CA SER A 49 -19.41 -2.39 -5.91
C SER A 49 -20.50 -1.52 -5.28
N GLY A 50 -21.11 -0.60 -6.06
CA GLY A 50 -22.21 0.26 -5.60
C GLY A 50 -21.75 1.59 -4.94
N VAL A 51 -20.46 1.90 -4.93
CA VAL A 51 -19.94 3.16 -4.37
C VAL A 51 -19.84 4.21 -5.48
N PRO A 52 -20.51 5.37 -5.36
CA PRO A 52 -20.43 6.46 -6.33
C PRO A 52 -19.01 7.02 -6.43
N VAL A 53 -18.54 7.23 -7.67
CA VAL A 53 -17.22 7.83 -7.94
C VAL A 53 -17.37 9.05 -8.85
N HIS A 54 -16.99 10.22 -8.31
CA HIS A 54 -17.03 11.51 -8.98
C HIS A 54 -15.66 11.92 -9.49
N GLU A 55 -15.57 12.50 -10.67
CA GLU A 55 -14.33 13.02 -11.24
C GLU A 55 -14.35 14.54 -11.25
N ILE A 56 -13.38 15.18 -10.59
CA ILE A 56 -13.26 16.64 -10.52
C ILE A 56 -12.65 17.22 -11.81
N GLY A 57 -11.91 16.41 -12.56
CA GLY A 57 -11.31 16.81 -13.81
C GLY A 57 -10.20 17.86 -13.64
N MET A 58 -9.37 17.68 -12.61
CA MET A 58 -8.22 18.55 -12.36
C MET A 58 -7.17 18.41 -13.47
N ARG A 59 -6.81 19.52 -14.11
CA ARG A 59 -5.91 19.56 -15.27
C ARG A 59 -4.42 19.54 -14.91
N GLY A 60 -4.06 19.85 -13.68
CA GLY A 60 -2.67 19.89 -13.21
C GLY A 60 -2.54 20.41 -11.78
N ASN A 61 -1.31 20.44 -11.26
CA ASN A 61 -1.03 20.82 -9.87
C ASN A 61 -1.42 22.26 -9.51
N ARG A 62 -1.59 23.14 -10.50
CA ARG A 62 -1.95 24.55 -10.32
C ARG A 62 -3.40 24.86 -10.77
N ASP A 63 -4.22 23.85 -11.00
CA ASP A 63 -5.65 24.06 -11.35
C ASP A 63 -6.45 24.46 -10.09
N LEU A 64 -6.38 25.76 -9.77
CA LEU A 64 -7.14 26.31 -8.65
C LEU A 64 -8.66 26.22 -8.88
N GLY A 65 -9.11 26.12 -10.15
CA GLY A 65 -10.52 25.89 -10.49
C GLY A 65 -11.06 24.54 -9.98
N ALA A 66 -10.19 23.58 -9.66
CA ALA A 66 -10.61 22.33 -9.03
C ALA A 66 -11.18 22.55 -7.60
N LEU A 67 -10.74 23.59 -6.87
CA LEU A 67 -11.23 23.91 -5.51
C LEU A 67 -12.73 24.21 -5.50
N PRO A 68 -13.28 25.19 -6.27
CA PRO A 68 -14.70 25.45 -6.25
C PRO A 68 -15.54 24.28 -6.82
N ARG A 69 -15.00 23.50 -7.78
CA ARG A 69 -15.69 22.29 -8.27
C ARG A 69 -15.84 21.25 -7.15
N LEU A 70 -14.76 20.96 -6.43
CA LEU A 70 -14.76 20.03 -5.30
C LEU A 70 -15.61 20.55 -4.14
N ALA A 71 -15.49 21.83 -3.78
CA ALA A 71 -16.30 22.45 -2.72
C ALA A 71 -17.80 22.39 -3.03
N ARG A 72 -18.20 22.58 -4.30
CA ARG A 72 -19.60 22.45 -4.74
C ARG A 72 -20.09 21.01 -4.61
N LEU A 73 -19.30 20.02 -5.00
CA LEU A 73 -19.63 18.60 -4.79
C LEU A 73 -19.84 18.31 -3.30
N ILE A 74 -18.90 18.71 -2.45
CA ILE A 74 -18.94 18.50 -1.01
C ILE A 74 -20.22 19.14 -0.41
N ARG A 75 -20.50 20.39 -0.77
CA ARG A 75 -21.67 21.11 -0.25
C ARG A 75 -22.98 20.47 -0.67
N ARG A 76 -23.10 20.06 -1.94
CA ARG A 76 -24.32 19.39 -2.46
C ARG A 76 -24.54 18.03 -1.81
N GLY A 77 -23.45 17.28 -1.56
CA GLY A 77 -23.50 15.95 -0.95
C GLY A 77 -23.79 15.97 0.56
N ARG A 78 -23.67 17.12 1.25
CA ARG A 78 -23.89 17.26 2.70
C ARG A 78 -23.16 16.20 3.51
N TYR A 79 -21.86 15.97 3.21
CA TYR A 79 -21.06 14.98 3.90
C TYR A 79 -20.70 15.40 5.32
N ASP A 80 -20.84 14.49 6.26
CA ASP A 80 -20.41 14.67 7.65
C ASP A 80 -18.89 14.67 7.76
N VAL A 81 -18.23 13.89 6.90
CA VAL A 81 -16.78 13.72 6.88
C VAL A 81 -16.25 13.84 5.45
N VAL A 82 -15.17 14.60 5.29
CA VAL A 82 -14.31 14.53 4.10
C VAL A 82 -13.00 13.87 4.50
N HIS A 83 -12.69 12.72 3.88
CA HIS A 83 -11.48 11.96 4.14
C HIS A 83 -10.57 11.99 2.91
N THR A 84 -9.40 12.59 3.05
CA THR A 84 -8.45 12.83 1.95
C THR A 84 -7.31 11.83 1.96
N HIS A 85 -6.89 11.36 0.79
CA HIS A 85 -5.82 10.38 0.61
C HIS A 85 -4.81 10.89 -0.40
N LEU A 86 -3.52 10.78 -0.09
CA LEU A 86 -2.42 11.29 -0.89
C LEU A 86 -2.26 12.81 -0.84
N TYR A 87 -1.02 13.28 -1.01
CA TYR A 87 -0.62 14.68 -0.78
C TYR A 87 -1.51 15.70 -1.50
N ARG A 88 -1.72 15.50 -2.82
CA ARG A 88 -2.50 16.47 -3.61
C ARG A 88 -3.95 16.56 -3.13
N ALA A 89 -4.59 15.42 -2.87
CA ALA A 89 -5.94 15.37 -2.34
C ALA A 89 -6.01 15.90 -0.90
N CYS A 90 -4.97 15.70 -0.08
CA CYS A 90 -4.88 16.32 1.24
C CYS A 90 -4.88 17.85 1.17
N VAL A 91 -4.12 18.44 0.26
CA VAL A 91 -4.08 19.91 0.08
C VAL A 91 -5.42 20.44 -0.43
N TYR A 92 -5.86 19.94 -1.59
CA TYR A 92 -7.09 20.44 -2.23
C TYR A 92 -8.35 20.08 -1.45
N GLY A 93 -8.45 18.87 -0.93
CA GLY A 93 -9.59 18.37 -0.20
C GLY A 93 -9.81 19.10 1.13
N ARG A 94 -8.73 19.37 1.90
CA ARG A 94 -8.84 20.16 3.15
C ARG A 94 -9.36 21.57 2.90
N ILE A 95 -8.84 22.26 1.87
CA ILE A 95 -9.28 23.62 1.50
C ILE A 95 -10.74 23.56 1.05
N ALA A 96 -11.10 22.68 0.12
CA ALA A 96 -12.45 22.57 -0.41
C ALA A 96 -13.49 22.18 0.66
N ALA A 97 -13.12 21.28 1.59
CA ALA A 97 -13.97 20.89 2.71
C ALA A 97 -14.25 22.06 3.64
N ARG A 98 -13.25 22.90 3.91
CA ARG A 98 -13.47 24.16 4.71
C ARG A 98 -14.33 25.15 3.97
N MET A 99 -14.13 25.35 2.67
CA MET A 99 -15.01 26.19 1.86
C MET A 99 -16.45 25.69 1.82
N ALA A 100 -16.65 24.39 1.96
CA ALA A 100 -17.98 23.77 2.00
C ALA A 100 -18.62 23.73 3.40
N GLY A 101 -17.88 24.06 4.47
CA GLY A 101 -18.37 24.02 5.85
C GLY A 101 -18.44 22.60 6.43
N THR A 102 -17.64 21.64 5.92
CA THR A 102 -17.65 20.27 6.41
C THR A 102 -17.21 20.19 7.87
N PRO A 103 -17.98 19.54 8.77
CA PRO A 103 -17.67 19.49 10.20
C PRO A 103 -16.36 18.78 10.52
N ARG A 104 -16.06 17.67 9.79
CA ARG A 104 -14.90 16.82 10.07
C ARG A 104 -14.08 16.53 8.80
N VAL A 105 -12.79 16.86 8.87
CA VAL A 105 -11.86 16.68 7.75
C VAL A 105 -10.69 15.83 8.22
N ILE A 106 -10.54 14.65 7.66
CA ILE A 106 -9.50 13.68 8.00
C ILE A 106 -8.58 13.49 6.80
N ALA A 107 -7.32 13.20 7.05
CA ALA A 107 -6.37 12.82 6.00
C ALA A 107 -5.65 11.52 6.35
N THR A 108 -5.39 10.65 5.38
CA THR A 108 -4.50 9.50 5.53
C THR A 108 -3.24 9.67 4.69
N GLU A 109 -2.09 9.56 5.34
CA GLU A 109 -0.79 9.60 4.68
C GLU A 109 -0.28 8.19 4.40
N HIS A 110 -0.27 7.83 3.10
CA HIS A 110 0.15 6.52 2.59
C HIS A 110 1.60 6.49 2.10
N SER A 111 2.14 7.62 1.62
CA SER A 111 3.38 7.67 0.83
C SER A 111 4.36 8.76 1.26
N LEU A 112 4.32 9.15 2.54
CA LEU A 112 5.28 10.08 3.10
C LEU A 112 6.61 9.37 3.39
N GLY A 113 7.53 9.40 2.42
CA GLY A 113 8.87 8.83 2.50
C GLY A 113 9.91 9.80 3.04
N GLU A 114 11.16 9.35 3.15
CA GLU A 114 12.30 10.21 3.46
C GLU A 114 12.66 11.02 2.22
N GLY A 115 12.52 12.35 2.33
CA GLY A 115 12.83 13.25 1.22
C GLY A 115 11.91 13.18 0.00
N HIS A 116 10.91 12.30 -0.01
CA HIS A 116 9.98 12.14 -1.12
C HIS A 116 8.54 11.95 -0.64
N ILE A 117 7.60 12.50 -1.40
CA ILE A 117 6.17 12.25 -1.26
C ILE A 117 5.58 11.92 -2.63
N GLU A 118 4.91 10.78 -2.77
CA GLU A 118 4.35 10.30 -4.04
C GLU A 118 5.39 10.26 -5.18
N GLY A 119 6.65 9.91 -4.85
CA GLY A 119 7.74 9.86 -5.85
C GLY A 119 8.34 11.21 -6.23
N ARG A 120 7.95 12.32 -5.56
CA ARG A 120 8.48 13.67 -5.79
C ARG A 120 9.33 14.10 -4.62
N ALA A 121 10.41 14.86 -4.91
CA ALA A 121 11.25 15.44 -3.87
C ALA A 121 10.44 16.37 -2.95
N THR A 122 10.66 16.25 -1.65
CA THR A 122 10.02 17.06 -0.62
C THR A 122 10.78 18.36 -0.43
N THR A 123 10.32 19.44 -1.06
CA THR A 123 10.90 20.78 -0.91
C THR A 123 10.36 21.48 0.35
N ARG A 124 11.04 22.56 0.77
CA ARG A 124 10.53 23.42 1.86
C ARG A 124 9.13 23.95 1.58
N GLY A 125 8.84 24.32 0.33
CA GLY A 125 7.52 24.80 -0.10
C GLY A 125 6.44 23.72 0.01
N VAL A 126 6.74 22.46 -0.37
CA VAL A 126 5.84 21.31 -0.21
C VAL A 126 5.48 21.10 1.27
N ARG A 127 6.47 21.14 2.17
CA ARG A 127 6.25 21.02 3.62
C ARG A 127 5.44 22.17 4.18
N ALA A 128 5.75 23.42 3.77
CA ALA A 128 5.04 24.60 4.24
C ALA A 128 3.55 24.57 3.83
N LEU A 129 3.26 24.21 2.57
CA LEU A 129 1.89 24.08 2.07
C LEU A 129 1.14 22.95 2.80
N TYR A 130 1.80 21.82 3.02
CA TYR A 130 1.21 20.72 3.79
C TYR A 130 0.82 21.17 5.21
N ARG A 131 1.74 21.82 5.93
CA ARG A 131 1.52 22.33 7.30
C ARG A 131 0.40 23.37 7.37
N ALA A 132 0.36 24.28 6.40
CA ALA A 132 -0.67 25.29 6.32
C ALA A 132 -2.06 24.67 6.14
N THR A 133 -2.19 23.71 5.23
CA THR A 133 -3.45 23.02 4.96
C THR A 133 -3.81 21.97 6.03
N GLU A 134 -2.81 21.37 6.71
CA GLU A 134 -3.04 20.42 7.79
C GLU A 134 -3.86 21.03 8.91
N ARG A 135 -3.61 22.31 9.23
CA ARG A 135 -4.38 23.06 10.25
C ARG A 135 -5.88 23.18 9.93
N LEU A 136 -6.26 23.03 8.67
CA LEU A 136 -7.65 22.99 8.23
C LEU A 136 -8.31 21.63 8.47
N GLY A 137 -7.54 20.57 8.66
CA GLY A 137 -8.03 19.23 8.98
C GLY A 137 -8.40 19.07 10.44
N SER A 138 -9.03 17.96 10.79
CA SER A 138 -9.36 17.56 12.16
C SER A 138 -8.34 16.59 12.72
N ALA A 139 -7.89 15.60 11.90
CA ALA A 139 -6.86 14.62 12.23
C ALA A 139 -6.11 14.16 10.98
N THR A 140 -4.91 13.65 11.21
CA THR A 140 -4.10 13.00 10.17
C THR A 140 -3.78 11.56 10.59
N VAL A 141 -4.22 10.60 9.80
CA VAL A 141 -3.96 9.18 9.99
C VAL A 141 -2.59 8.84 9.43
N ALA A 142 -1.75 8.23 10.26
CA ALA A 142 -0.46 7.66 9.89
C ALA A 142 -0.60 6.15 9.75
N VAL A 143 -0.19 5.59 8.61
CA VAL A 143 -0.29 4.15 8.35
C VAL A 143 0.83 3.33 9.00
N SER A 144 1.84 3.98 9.56
CA SER A 144 2.93 3.34 10.29
C SER A 144 3.60 4.29 11.26
N PRO A 145 4.34 3.76 12.26
CA PRO A 145 5.15 4.59 13.16
C PRO A 145 6.16 5.47 12.44
N ALA A 146 6.72 4.99 11.33
CA ALA A 146 7.65 5.74 10.49
C ALA A 146 6.95 6.97 9.86
N VAL A 147 5.72 6.79 9.35
CA VAL A 147 4.90 7.90 8.83
C VAL A 147 4.54 8.88 9.94
N ALA A 148 4.15 8.39 11.12
CA ALA A 148 3.86 9.26 12.28
C ALA A 148 5.07 10.09 12.72
N ALA A 149 6.26 9.50 12.76
CA ALA A 149 7.49 10.20 13.07
C ALA A 149 7.80 11.31 12.04
N ARG A 150 7.61 11.01 10.75
CA ARG A 150 7.78 12.00 9.66
C ARG A 150 6.78 13.15 9.74
N LEU A 151 5.50 12.86 10.06
CA LEU A 151 4.49 13.89 10.27
C LEU A 151 4.87 14.82 11.43
N ARG A 152 5.37 14.27 12.55
CA ARG A 152 5.91 15.08 13.67
C ARG A 152 7.09 15.94 13.22
N ALA A 153 8.04 15.37 12.49
CA ALA A 153 9.18 16.08 11.91
C ALA A 153 8.76 17.19 10.92
N TRP A 154 7.58 17.06 10.31
CA TRP A 154 6.98 18.11 9.48
C TRP A 154 6.23 19.16 10.30
N GLY A 155 6.13 18.99 11.62
CA GLY A 155 5.48 19.91 12.56
C GLY A 155 3.98 19.72 12.69
N VAL A 156 3.46 18.52 12.37
CA VAL A 156 2.08 18.15 12.74
C VAL A 156 2.04 17.86 14.24
N ARG A 157 1.05 18.42 14.94
CA ARG A 157 0.92 18.26 16.40
C ARG A 157 0.63 16.78 16.73
N PRO A 158 1.32 16.19 17.75
CA PRO A 158 1.11 14.79 18.14
C PRO A 158 -0.37 14.42 18.38
N GLY A 159 -1.14 15.28 19.07
CA GLY A 159 -2.56 15.05 19.34
C GLY A 159 -3.48 15.08 18.11
N ARG A 160 -2.94 15.38 16.92
CA ARG A 160 -3.68 15.32 15.65
C ARG A 160 -3.27 14.15 14.77
N ILE A 161 -2.27 13.38 15.21
CA ILE A 161 -1.81 12.18 14.52
C ILE A 161 -2.48 10.97 15.16
N VAL A 162 -3.22 10.23 14.36
CA VAL A 162 -3.87 8.98 14.75
C VAL A 162 -3.20 7.84 14.01
N MET A 163 -2.81 6.77 14.72
CA MET A 163 -2.22 5.59 14.10
C MET A 163 -3.33 4.62 13.69
N ILE A 164 -3.50 4.42 12.39
CA ILE A 164 -4.35 3.35 11.84
C ILE A 164 -3.57 2.72 10.70
N PRO A 165 -3.00 1.52 10.91
CA PRO A 165 -2.27 0.78 9.88
C PRO A 165 -3.14 0.46 8.67
N ASN A 166 -2.51 0.17 7.53
CA ASN A 166 -3.21 -0.40 6.39
C ASN A 166 -3.74 -1.79 6.75
N GLY A 167 -4.86 -2.18 6.12
CA GLY A 167 -5.48 -3.47 6.30
C GLY A 167 -5.13 -4.47 5.19
N VAL A 168 -5.21 -5.75 5.51
CA VAL A 168 -5.08 -6.86 4.55
C VAL A 168 -6.30 -7.75 4.67
N ASP A 169 -6.83 -8.18 3.53
CA ASP A 169 -7.83 -9.24 3.45
C ASP A 169 -7.10 -10.57 3.17
N ALA A 170 -6.80 -11.32 4.22
CA ALA A 170 -6.05 -12.56 4.11
C ALA A 170 -6.77 -13.59 3.22
N ALA A 171 -8.08 -13.65 3.27
CA ALA A 171 -8.88 -14.60 2.48
C ALA A 171 -8.75 -14.33 0.97
N ALA A 172 -8.63 -13.08 0.56
CA ALA A 172 -8.45 -12.70 -0.85
C ALA A 172 -7.12 -13.21 -1.44
N PHE A 173 -6.13 -13.49 -0.60
CA PHE A 173 -4.80 -13.97 -0.99
C PHE A 173 -4.57 -15.46 -0.73
N ALA A 174 -5.54 -16.17 -0.16
CA ALA A 174 -5.40 -17.60 0.10
C ALA A 174 -4.90 -18.36 -1.13
N PHE A 175 -3.94 -19.27 -0.90
CA PHE A 175 -3.31 -20.01 -1.99
C PHE A 175 -4.33 -20.91 -2.70
N ASP A 176 -4.35 -20.79 -4.02
CA ASP A 176 -5.20 -21.61 -4.91
C ASP A 176 -4.31 -22.24 -6.00
N PRO A 177 -4.16 -23.58 -6.02
CA PRO A 177 -3.38 -24.29 -7.03
C PRO A 177 -3.91 -24.08 -8.46
N ALA A 178 -5.21 -23.94 -8.65
CA ALA A 178 -5.81 -23.71 -9.96
C ALA A 178 -5.45 -22.30 -10.48
N ARG A 179 -5.53 -21.29 -9.61
CA ARG A 179 -5.10 -19.93 -9.91
C ARG A 179 -3.59 -19.88 -10.22
N ARG A 180 -2.74 -20.62 -9.45
CA ARG A 180 -1.31 -20.76 -9.74
C ARG A 180 -1.09 -21.29 -11.14
N ALA A 181 -1.69 -22.42 -11.49
CA ALA A 181 -1.54 -23.05 -12.79
C ALA A 181 -2.00 -22.14 -13.94
N ALA A 182 -3.15 -21.50 -13.80
CA ALA A 182 -3.68 -20.56 -14.79
C ALA A 182 -2.75 -19.34 -15.00
N THR A 183 -2.25 -18.76 -13.90
CA THR A 183 -1.36 -17.60 -13.97
C THR A 183 -0.01 -17.95 -14.57
N ARG A 184 0.61 -19.08 -14.16
CA ARG A 184 1.86 -19.55 -14.73
C ARG A 184 1.75 -19.82 -16.23
N ARG A 185 0.69 -20.50 -16.67
CA ARG A 185 0.42 -20.75 -18.09
C ARG A 185 0.33 -19.46 -18.88
N ARG A 186 -0.43 -18.48 -18.38
CA ARG A 186 -0.59 -17.16 -19.01
C ARG A 186 0.74 -16.39 -19.12
N LEU A 187 1.66 -16.60 -18.19
CA LEU A 187 2.98 -15.94 -18.14
C LEU A 187 4.08 -16.72 -18.82
N GLY A 188 3.82 -17.91 -19.39
CA GLY A 188 4.82 -18.79 -20.00
C GLY A 188 5.82 -19.36 -18.98
N ILE A 189 5.36 -19.64 -17.75
CA ILE A 189 6.15 -20.21 -16.66
C ILE A 189 5.72 -21.66 -16.46
N GLY A 190 6.67 -22.58 -16.43
CA GLY A 190 6.41 -23.99 -16.16
C GLY A 190 5.89 -24.20 -14.73
N LEU A 191 5.08 -25.26 -14.54
CA LEU A 191 4.46 -25.54 -13.25
C LEU A 191 5.47 -25.82 -12.14
N ASP A 192 6.58 -26.47 -12.51
CA ASP A 192 7.64 -26.90 -11.58
C ASP A 192 8.86 -25.96 -11.59
N GLU A 193 8.88 -24.94 -12.46
CA GLU A 193 9.97 -23.96 -12.46
C GLU A 193 9.96 -23.15 -11.14
N PRO A 194 11.10 -23.04 -10.42
CA PRO A 194 11.18 -22.19 -9.23
C PRO A 194 11.09 -20.72 -9.61
N VAL A 195 10.22 -19.96 -8.90
CA VAL A 195 9.90 -18.56 -9.20
C VAL A 195 10.18 -17.67 -8.01
N VAL A 196 11.16 -16.77 -8.15
CA VAL A 196 11.33 -15.62 -7.28
C VAL A 196 10.41 -14.49 -7.78
N GLY A 197 9.59 -13.95 -6.91
CA GLY A 197 8.66 -12.86 -7.26
C GLY A 197 9.03 -11.52 -6.64
N GLY A 198 8.91 -10.44 -7.42
CA GLY A 198 8.95 -9.06 -6.96
C GLY A 198 7.62 -8.37 -7.26
N LEU A 199 7.02 -7.73 -6.26
CA LEU A 199 5.72 -7.06 -6.38
C LEU A 199 5.82 -5.57 -6.03
N GLY A 200 5.42 -4.68 -6.94
CA GLY A 200 5.34 -3.25 -6.70
C GLY A 200 5.72 -2.39 -7.90
N ARG A 201 5.74 -1.08 -7.70
CA ARG A 201 6.15 -0.14 -8.76
C ARG A 201 7.60 -0.38 -9.15
N LEU A 202 7.88 -0.41 -10.44
CA LEU A 202 9.26 -0.55 -10.95
C LEU A 202 9.97 0.83 -10.86
N VAL A 203 10.46 1.14 -9.67
CA VAL A 203 11.21 2.37 -9.34
C VAL A 203 12.51 2.02 -8.61
N PRO A 204 13.55 2.88 -8.66
CA PRO A 204 14.86 2.57 -8.07
C PRO A 204 14.82 2.20 -6.59
N THR A 205 13.94 2.81 -5.80
CA THR A 205 13.81 2.53 -4.35
C THR A 205 13.31 1.12 -4.03
N LYS A 206 12.71 0.43 -5.00
CA LYS A 206 12.28 -0.97 -4.87
C LYS A 206 13.42 -1.98 -5.07
N ARG A 207 14.56 -1.55 -5.62
CA ARG A 207 15.77 -2.34 -5.74
C ARG A 207 15.60 -3.71 -6.41
N PHE A 208 14.72 -3.79 -7.41
CA PHE A 208 14.57 -5.03 -8.20
C PHE A 208 15.81 -5.36 -9.04
N ASP A 209 16.74 -4.43 -9.20
CA ASP A 209 18.08 -4.64 -9.70
C ASP A 209 18.83 -5.75 -8.94
N LEU A 210 18.70 -5.79 -7.60
CA LEU A 210 19.29 -6.84 -6.77
C LEU A 210 18.72 -8.22 -7.09
N LEU A 211 17.43 -8.31 -7.46
CA LEU A 211 16.81 -9.59 -7.82
C LEU A 211 17.27 -10.09 -9.18
N VAL A 212 17.50 -9.18 -10.14
CA VAL A 212 18.10 -9.54 -11.44
C VAL A 212 19.50 -10.08 -11.23
N ASP A 213 20.32 -9.41 -10.41
CA ASP A 213 21.69 -9.87 -10.10
C ASP A 213 21.70 -11.18 -9.30
N ALA A 214 20.75 -11.39 -8.40
CA ALA A 214 20.64 -12.63 -7.62
C ALA A 214 20.27 -13.81 -8.52
N VAL A 215 19.22 -13.67 -9.35
CA VAL A 215 18.75 -14.72 -10.25
C VAL A 215 19.78 -15.02 -11.36
N ALA A 216 20.61 -14.05 -11.74
CA ALA A 216 21.70 -14.28 -12.68
C ALA A 216 22.75 -15.29 -12.18
N ARG A 217 22.87 -15.43 -10.84
CA ARG A 217 23.79 -16.37 -10.17
C ARG A 217 23.14 -17.70 -9.78
N MET A 218 21.89 -17.93 -10.20
CA MET A 218 21.10 -19.11 -9.84
C MET A 218 20.65 -19.82 -11.12
N ASP A 219 20.91 -21.13 -11.25
CA ASP A 219 20.48 -21.89 -12.42
C ASP A 219 19.00 -22.29 -12.30
N GLY A 220 18.29 -22.28 -13.44
CA GLY A 220 16.91 -22.76 -13.55
C GLY A 220 15.85 -21.94 -12.82
N VAL A 221 16.21 -20.81 -12.20
CA VAL A 221 15.26 -19.94 -11.44
C VAL A 221 14.71 -18.85 -12.33
N ARG A 222 13.39 -18.66 -12.30
CA ARG A 222 12.68 -17.53 -12.93
C ARG A 222 12.56 -16.34 -11.98
N LEU A 223 12.60 -15.14 -12.54
CA LEU A 223 12.25 -13.89 -11.84
C LEU A 223 10.94 -13.35 -12.41
N LEU A 224 9.90 -13.27 -11.58
CA LEU A 224 8.62 -12.67 -11.93
C LEU A 224 8.50 -11.26 -11.31
N LEU A 225 8.57 -10.22 -12.13
CA LEU A 225 8.38 -8.83 -11.70
C LEU A 225 6.96 -8.35 -12.04
N VAL A 226 6.18 -8.09 -11.01
CA VAL A 226 4.77 -7.66 -11.10
C VAL A 226 4.64 -6.21 -10.74
N GLY A 227 4.26 -5.39 -11.72
CA GLY A 227 4.11 -3.96 -11.59
C GLY A 227 4.59 -3.21 -12.82
N ALA A 228 4.40 -1.90 -12.82
CA ALA A 228 4.88 -1.00 -13.86
C ALA A 228 5.69 0.14 -13.24
N GLY A 229 6.50 0.81 -14.04
CA GLY A 229 7.26 1.98 -13.60
C GLY A 229 8.46 2.29 -14.50
N PRO A 230 9.09 3.45 -14.29
CA PRO A 230 10.14 3.97 -15.17
C PRO A 230 11.44 3.13 -15.15
N ALA A 231 11.66 2.29 -14.13
CA ALA A 231 12.84 1.43 -14.08
C ALA A 231 12.74 0.17 -14.96
N ARG A 232 11.58 -0.12 -15.60
CA ARG A 232 11.36 -1.34 -16.38
C ARG A 232 12.44 -1.55 -17.45
N ASP A 233 12.74 -0.53 -18.25
CA ASP A 233 13.69 -0.66 -19.35
C ASP A 233 15.14 -0.81 -18.86
N ALA A 234 15.48 -0.17 -17.75
CA ALA A 234 16.77 -0.36 -17.07
C ALA A 234 16.93 -1.79 -16.55
N LEU A 235 15.90 -2.35 -15.91
CA LEU A 235 15.88 -3.73 -15.42
C LEU A 235 15.97 -4.74 -16.58
N ALA A 236 15.27 -4.50 -17.69
CA ALA A 236 15.33 -5.34 -18.88
C ALA A 236 16.72 -5.29 -19.55
N ARG A 237 17.37 -4.13 -19.58
CA ARG A 237 18.75 -3.98 -20.05
C ARG A 237 19.71 -4.76 -19.15
N GLN A 238 19.62 -4.60 -17.83
CA GLN A 238 20.44 -5.35 -16.87
C GLN A 238 20.26 -6.86 -17.04
N ALA A 239 19.03 -7.35 -17.25
CA ALA A 239 18.77 -8.76 -17.50
C ALA A 239 19.48 -9.27 -18.78
N ARG A 240 19.56 -8.45 -19.84
CA ARG A 240 20.34 -8.78 -21.05
C ARG A 240 21.85 -8.83 -20.77
N GLU A 241 22.36 -7.81 -20.07
CA GLU A 241 23.77 -7.72 -19.70
C GLU A 241 24.24 -8.89 -18.82
N ARG A 242 23.32 -9.41 -17.99
CA ARG A 242 23.55 -10.61 -17.15
C ARG A 242 23.26 -11.93 -17.87
N GLY A 243 22.81 -11.92 -19.12
CA GLY A 243 22.50 -13.15 -19.87
C GLY A 243 21.24 -13.88 -19.39
N VAL A 244 20.33 -13.20 -18.69
CA VAL A 244 19.14 -13.83 -18.05
C VAL A 244 17.80 -13.32 -18.58
N SER A 245 17.78 -12.64 -19.71
CA SER A 245 16.54 -12.07 -20.31
C SER A 245 15.43 -13.10 -20.46
N GLY A 246 15.74 -14.34 -20.85
CA GLY A 246 14.77 -15.42 -21.01
C GLY A 246 14.18 -15.93 -19.68
N ARG A 247 14.79 -15.57 -18.55
CA ARG A 247 14.36 -15.99 -17.21
C ARG A 247 13.64 -14.88 -16.44
N VAL A 248 13.63 -13.62 -16.93
CA VAL A 248 12.96 -12.49 -16.29
C VAL A 248 11.64 -12.22 -16.98
N VAL A 249 10.54 -12.39 -16.26
CA VAL A 249 9.17 -12.15 -16.72
C VAL A 249 8.67 -10.82 -16.15
N PHE A 250 8.38 -9.86 -17.00
CA PHE A 250 7.73 -8.59 -16.64
C PHE A 250 6.22 -8.71 -16.86
N ALA A 251 5.46 -8.98 -15.81
CA ALA A 251 4.01 -9.17 -15.90
C ALA A 251 3.20 -7.88 -16.12
N GLY A 252 3.84 -6.71 -15.93
CA GLY A 252 3.14 -5.43 -15.94
C GLY A 252 2.30 -5.21 -14.68
N ALA A 253 1.51 -4.13 -14.68
CA ALA A 253 0.53 -3.88 -13.62
C ALA A 253 -0.64 -4.86 -13.74
N THR A 254 -1.14 -5.35 -12.60
CA THR A 254 -2.26 -6.30 -12.57
C THR A 254 -3.26 -5.94 -11.48
N SER A 255 -4.54 -6.21 -11.74
CA SER A 255 -5.59 -6.24 -10.73
C SER A 255 -5.63 -7.59 -9.99
N ASP A 256 -5.15 -8.68 -10.61
CA ASP A 256 -5.06 -10.01 -10.01
C ASP A 256 -3.71 -10.22 -9.29
N VAL A 257 -3.53 -9.56 -8.15
CA VAL A 257 -2.34 -9.73 -7.31
C VAL A 257 -2.30 -11.09 -6.64
N ALA A 258 -3.44 -11.64 -6.27
CA ALA A 258 -3.51 -12.97 -5.67
C ALA A 258 -3.03 -14.06 -6.66
N GLY A 259 -3.42 -13.97 -7.94
CA GLY A 259 -2.89 -14.86 -8.97
C GLY A 259 -1.39 -14.69 -9.19
N ALA A 260 -0.90 -13.46 -9.18
CA ALA A 260 0.53 -13.19 -9.28
C ALA A 260 1.32 -13.80 -8.11
N LEU A 261 0.85 -13.63 -6.87
CA LEU A 261 1.44 -14.25 -5.67
C LEU A 261 1.32 -15.77 -5.68
N ALA A 262 0.21 -16.32 -6.17
CA ALA A 262 0.05 -17.76 -6.32
C ALA A 262 1.11 -18.37 -7.28
N ALA A 263 1.50 -17.62 -8.32
CA ALA A 263 2.51 -18.06 -9.29
C ALA A 263 3.96 -18.11 -8.75
N MET A 264 4.24 -17.42 -7.64
CA MET A 264 5.55 -17.33 -7.00
C MET A 264 5.80 -18.48 -6.04
N ASP A 265 7.08 -18.76 -5.72
CA ASP A 265 7.52 -19.69 -4.68
C ASP A 265 8.16 -18.98 -3.48
N VAL A 266 8.68 -17.77 -3.71
CA VAL A 266 9.17 -16.84 -2.68
C VAL A 266 8.86 -15.41 -3.13
N LEU A 267 8.40 -14.57 -2.20
CA LEU A 267 8.31 -13.13 -2.44
C LEU A 267 9.57 -12.43 -1.95
N ALA A 268 10.20 -11.67 -2.85
CA ALA A 268 11.39 -10.88 -2.60
C ALA A 268 11.07 -9.37 -2.69
N ALA A 269 11.20 -8.66 -1.58
CA ALA A 269 10.92 -7.23 -1.45
C ALA A 269 12.17 -6.45 -1.00
N PRO A 270 13.16 -6.22 -1.90
CA PRO A 270 14.44 -5.60 -1.56
C PRO A 270 14.36 -4.08 -1.39
N SER A 271 13.16 -3.53 -1.22
CA SER A 271 12.93 -2.09 -1.07
C SER A 271 13.74 -1.51 0.08
N VAL A 272 14.51 -0.47 -0.20
CA VAL A 272 15.25 0.28 0.84
C VAL A 272 14.36 1.29 1.58
N GLN A 273 13.19 1.60 1.02
CA GLN A 273 12.25 2.55 1.61
C GLN A 273 10.81 2.07 1.42
N GLU A 274 10.15 1.87 2.55
CA GLU A 274 8.73 1.56 2.63
C GLU A 274 8.02 2.47 3.63
N THR A 275 6.74 2.73 3.37
CA THR A 275 5.89 3.42 4.34
C THR A 275 5.12 2.46 5.23
N PHE A 276 4.86 1.25 4.73
CA PHE A 276 4.18 0.20 5.49
C PHE A 276 4.68 -1.20 5.12
N GLY A 277 4.67 -1.58 3.83
CA GLY A 277 5.08 -2.91 3.37
C GLY A 277 3.90 -3.82 3.03
N LEU A 278 2.83 -3.27 2.40
CA LEU A 278 1.64 -4.05 2.01
C LEU A 278 1.98 -5.32 1.24
N GLY A 279 2.85 -5.24 0.23
CA GLY A 279 3.21 -6.42 -0.57
C GLY A 279 3.85 -7.55 0.24
N VAL A 280 4.56 -7.21 1.33
CA VAL A 280 5.12 -8.21 2.28
C VAL A 280 3.98 -8.94 3.01
N LEU A 281 3.01 -8.19 3.53
CA LEU A 281 1.86 -8.78 4.21
C LEU A 281 0.94 -9.57 3.25
N GLU A 282 0.74 -9.08 2.02
CA GLU A 282 0.02 -9.80 0.97
C GLU A 282 0.70 -11.13 0.61
N GLY A 283 2.05 -11.13 0.54
CA GLY A 283 2.84 -12.33 0.33
C GLY A 283 2.70 -13.34 1.48
N LEU A 284 2.76 -12.87 2.72
CA LEU A 284 2.54 -13.70 3.91
C LEU A 284 1.11 -14.25 3.95
N ALA A 285 0.11 -13.44 3.57
CA ALA A 285 -1.28 -13.88 3.45
C ALA A 285 -1.47 -14.96 2.37
N ALA A 286 -0.64 -14.94 1.32
CA ALA A 286 -0.61 -15.97 0.28
C ALA A 286 0.20 -17.23 0.69
N GLY A 287 0.65 -17.32 1.95
CA GLY A 287 1.47 -18.44 2.46
C GLY A 287 2.86 -18.50 1.84
N LEU A 288 3.37 -17.38 1.28
CA LEU A 288 4.72 -17.34 0.73
C LEU A 288 5.76 -17.11 1.83
N PRO A 289 6.93 -17.74 1.72
CA PRO A 289 8.12 -17.22 2.39
C PRO A 289 8.43 -15.84 1.80
N VAL A 290 8.71 -14.88 2.70
CA VAL A 290 8.97 -13.50 2.29
C VAL A 290 10.37 -13.07 2.71
N ARG A 291 11.11 -12.48 1.78
CA ARG A 291 12.41 -11.87 2.03
C ARG A 291 12.30 -10.37 1.77
N TYR A 292 12.75 -9.56 2.71
CA TYR A 292 12.57 -8.11 2.62
C TYR A 292 13.77 -7.35 3.19
N THR A 293 13.96 -6.10 2.74
CA THR A 293 14.96 -5.19 3.33
C THR A 293 14.31 -4.21 4.32
N ALA A 294 13.18 -3.60 3.94
CA ALA A 294 12.42 -2.69 4.80
C ALA A 294 10.94 -3.06 4.80
N CYS A 295 10.35 -3.21 5.99
CA CYS A 295 8.91 -3.43 6.16
C CYS A 295 8.43 -2.89 7.52
N PRO A 296 8.01 -1.60 7.61
CA PRO A 296 7.55 -1.00 8.87
C PRO A 296 6.40 -1.74 9.55
N ALA A 297 5.60 -2.52 8.79
CA ALA A 297 4.55 -3.35 9.36
C ALA A 297 5.10 -4.49 10.24
N LEU A 298 6.30 -5.00 9.95
CA LEU A 298 6.92 -6.10 10.70
C LEU A 298 7.90 -5.62 11.79
N ASP A 299 8.41 -4.39 11.69
CA ASP A 299 9.51 -3.89 12.53
C ASP A 299 9.20 -3.89 14.05
N ARG A 300 7.93 -3.96 14.44
CA ARG A 300 7.48 -3.91 15.84
C ARG A 300 6.69 -5.16 16.27
N LEU A 301 6.66 -6.17 15.43
CA LEU A 301 5.98 -7.41 15.78
C LEU A 301 6.94 -8.34 16.54
N PRO A 302 6.40 -9.17 17.45
CA PRO A 302 7.17 -10.24 18.06
C PRO A 302 7.81 -11.14 16.99
N PRO A 303 9.04 -11.63 17.20
CA PRO A 303 9.74 -12.46 16.20
C PRO A 303 8.98 -13.70 15.73
N GLY A 304 8.12 -14.27 16.57
CA GLY A 304 7.29 -15.44 16.24
C GLY A 304 6.05 -15.12 15.40
N ASP A 305 5.67 -13.85 15.23
CA ASP A 305 4.45 -13.48 14.52
C ASP A 305 4.57 -13.66 13.00
N ALA A 306 5.78 -13.65 12.45
CA ALA A 306 6.06 -13.80 11.03
C ALA A 306 7.26 -14.74 10.76
N PRO A 307 7.16 -16.04 11.11
CA PRO A 307 8.30 -16.96 11.01
C PRO A 307 8.82 -17.15 9.58
N ASP A 308 7.96 -16.98 8.57
CA ASP A 308 8.32 -17.08 7.16
C ASP A 308 8.87 -15.78 6.56
N ALA A 309 8.94 -14.71 7.35
CA ALA A 309 9.51 -13.44 6.94
C ALA A 309 10.96 -13.29 7.46
N ARG A 310 11.89 -12.95 6.56
CA ARG A 310 13.28 -12.69 6.96
C ARG A 310 13.79 -11.39 6.35
N ARG A 311 14.37 -10.54 7.21
CA ARG A 311 15.02 -9.32 6.77
C ARG A 311 16.41 -9.61 6.21
N LEU A 312 16.73 -8.98 5.07
CA LEU A 312 18.03 -9.11 4.40
C LEU A 312 18.67 -7.74 4.17
N PRO A 313 20.01 -7.65 4.15
CA PRO A 313 20.71 -6.44 3.74
C PRO A 313 20.52 -6.18 2.23
N SER A 314 20.84 -4.96 1.77
CA SER A 314 20.84 -4.62 0.34
C SER A 314 22.13 -5.12 -0.35
N ASP A 315 22.36 -6.42 -0.32
CA ASP A 315 23.53 -7.10 -0.91
C ASP A 315 23.09 -8.28 -1.78
N ALA A 316 23.53 -8.30 -3.05
CA ALA A 316 23.10 -9.30 -4.01
C ALA A 316 23.57 -10.73 -3.64
N GLY A 317 24.73 -10.89 -2.98
CA GLY A 317 25.24 -12.18 -2.52
C GLY A 317 24.35 -12.77 -1.42
N ALA A 318 23.98 -11.95 -0.43
CA ALA A 318 23.07 -12.35 0.64
C ALA A 318 21.70 -12.76 0.09
N TRP A 319 21.17 -12.02 -0.91
CA TRP A 319 19.93 -12.36 -1.58
C TRP A 319 20.04 -13.67 -2.35
N THR A 320 21.14 -13.89 -3.12
CA THR A 320 21.36 -15.14 -3.86
C THR A 320 21.37 -16.33 -2.92
N ALA A 321 22.19 -16.29 -1.86
CA ALA A 321 22.33 -17.39 -0.91
C ALA A 321 21.00 -17.75 -0.23
N GLU A 322 20.27 -16.74 0.23
CA GLU A 322 19.01 -16.94 0.93
C GLU A 322 17.87 -17.40 0.01
N LEU A 323 17.77 -16.84 -1.21
CA LEU A 323 16.79 -17.30 -2.20
C LEU A 323 17.04 -18.73 -2.62
N ALA A 324 18.30 -19.11 -2.85
CA ALA A 324 18.68 -20.50 -3.16
C ALA A 324 18.35 -21.47 -2.02
N ARG A 325 18.51 -21.02 -0.76
CA ARG A 325 18.15 -21.82 0.42
C ARG A 325 16.65 -22.04 0.50
N VAL A 326 15.87 -20.96 0.42
CA VAL A 326 14.42 -20.99 0.63
C VAL A 326 13.68 -21.74 -0.48
N LEU A 327 14.16 -21.70 -1.71
CA LEU A 327 13.56 -22.43 -2.84
C LEU A 327 13.73 -23.96 -2.75
N ARG A 328 14.67 -24.47 -1.94
CA ARG A 328 14.88 -25.92 -1.72
C ARG A 328 13.98 -26.49 -0.61
N GLU A 329 13.39 -25.64 0.21
CA GLU A 329 12.57 -26.09 1.33
C GLU A 329 11.12 -26.34 0.88
N PRO A 330 10.53 -27.51 1.21
CA PRO A 330 9.11 -27.73 0.98
C PRO A 330 8.27 -26.76 1.81
N ARG A 331 7.13 -26.32 1.26
CA ARG A 331 6.30 -25.28 1.88
C ARG A 331 4.84 -25.70 1.97
N ASP A 332 4.29 -25.55 3.17
CA ASP A 332 2.86 -25.53 3.38
C ASP A 332 2.32 -24.08 3.18
N ARG A 333 1.68 -23.84 2.05
CA ARG A 333 1.14 -22.53 1.68
C ARG A 333 -0.24 -22.26 2.27
N THR A 334 -0.77 -23.15 3.10
CA THR A 334 -2.05 -22.97 3.77
C THR A 334 -1.92 -22.18 5.07
N ARG A 335 -0.71 -22.05 5.62
CA ARG A 335 -0.44 -21.34 6.86
C ARG A 335 -0.34 -19.84 6.63
N VAL A 336 -1.20 -19.09 7.31
CA VAL A 336 -1.14 -17.62 7.37
C VAL A 336 -0.57 -17.23 8.74
N PRO A 337 0.57 -16.52 8.79
CA PRO A 337 1.20 -16.16 10.05
C PRO A 337 0.39 -15.14 10.86
N PRO A 338 0.52 -15.12 12.21
CA PRO A 338 -0.20 -14.20 13.10
C PRO A 338 -0.05 -12.71 12.73
N ALA A 339 1.09 -12.32 12.17
CA ALA A 339 1.32 -10.96 11.69
C ALA A 339 0.22 -10.45 10.74
N VAL A 340 -0.31 -11.31 9.87
CA VAL A 340 -1.35 -10.92 8.92
C VAL A 340 -2.67 -10.62 9.63
N ALA A 341 -3.05 -11.42 10.63
CA ALA A 341 -4.28 -11.23 11.41
C ALA A 341 -4.27 -9.89 12.17
N ARG A 342 -3.10 -9.43 12.64
CA ARG A 342 -2.97 -8.11 13.29
C ARG A 342 -3.34 -6.94 12.38
N TYR A 343 -3.36 -7.15 11.09
CA TYR A 343 -3.69 -6.15 10.09
C TYR A 343 -4.99 -6.47 9.33
N ALA A 344 -5.89 -7.26 9.94
CA ALA A 344 -7.18 -7.58 9.35
C ALA A 344 -7.94 -6.30 8.95
N VAL A 345 -8.35 -6.20 7.68
CA VAL A 345 -8.96 -4.98 7.13
C VAL A 345 -10.26 -4.59 7.85
N ALA A 346 -11.05 -5.57 8.31
CA ALA A 346 -12.29 -5.30 9.04
C ALA A 346 -12.04 -4.52 10.34
N GLU A 347 -10.98 -4.86 11.08
CA GLU A 347 -10.59 -4.12 12.28
C GLU A 347 -10.13 -2.69 11.96
N ARG A 348 -9.33 -2.53 10.89
CA ARG A 348 -8.85 -1.20 10.44
C ARG A 348 -10.01 -0.33 9.97
N ALA A 349 -10.98 -0.90 9.26
CA ALA A 349 -12.20 -0.21 8.87
C ALA A 349 -13.05 0.21 10.10
N ALA A 350 -13.17 -0.66 11.10
CA ALA A 350 -13.86 -0.33 12.35
C ALA A 350 -13.17 0.79 13.14
N GLU A 351 -11.83 0.80 13.20
CA GLU A 351 -11.04 1.88 13.82
C GLU A 351 -11.26 3.20 13.08
N LEU A 352 -11.22 3.17 11.75
CA LEU A 352 -11.44 4.34 10.92
C LEU A 352 -12.89 4.87 11.08
N ALA A 353 -13.89 3.99 11.17
CA ALA A 353 -15.28 4.36 11.40
C ALA A 353 -15.48 5.03 12.76
N ARG A 354 -14.74 4.63 13.81
CA ARG A 354 -14.77 5.34 15.10
C ARG A 354 -14.24 6.77 14.96
N LEU A 355 -13.22 6.98 14.13
CA LEU A 355 -12.66 8.30 13.86
C LEU A 355 -13.65 9.22 13.12
N TYR A 356 -14.63 8.68 12.40
CA TYR A 356 -15.68 9.44 11.73
C TYR A 356 -16.77 9.96 12.66
N ARG A 357 -16.92 9.38 13.86
CA ARG A 357 -17.95 9.78 14.82
C ARG A 357 -17.66 11.18 15.37
N PRO A 358 -18.71 11.99 15.70
CA PRO A 358 -18.53 13.24 16.43
C PRO A 358 -17.85 12.99 17.80
N GLY A 359 -17.05 13.94 18.24
CA GLY A 359 -16.34 13.87 19.53
C GLY A 359 -14.87 14.23 19.42
N PRO A 360 -14.19 14.40 20.54
CA PRO A 360 -12.75 14.65 20.56
C PRO A 360 -12.00 13.44 19.97
N PHE A 361 -10.92 13.71 19.25
CA PHE A 361 -10.00 12.64 18.87
C PHE A 361 -9.25 12.19 20.11
N ALA A 362 -9.33 10.94 20.47
CA ALA A 362 -8.39 10.34 21.41
C ALA A 362 -7.00 10.35 20.75
N GLY A 363 -6.33 11.49 20.80
CA GLY A 363 -4.99 11.70 20.35
C GLY A 363 -4.03 11.08 21.33
N GLY A 364 -3.61 9.89 21.05
CA GLY A 364 -2.52 9.18 21.67
C GLY A 364 -2.17 8.04 20.71
N ALA A 365 -0.96 8.03 20.20
CA ALA A 365 -0.42 6.84 19.57
C ALA A 365 -0.28 5.78 20.66
N GLU A 366 -1.39 5.09 21.01
CA GLU A 366 -1.22 3.81 21.67
C GLU A 366 -0.50 2.89 20.66
N PRO A 367 0.65 2.32 21.07
CA PRO A 367 1.22 1.22 20.32
C PRO A 367 0.15 0.14 20.17
N ILE A 368 0.21 -0.65 19.12
CA ILE A 368 -0.58 -1.88 19.00
C ILE A 368 -0.45 -2.58 20.35
N ARG A 369 -1.54 -2.59 21.13
CA ARG A 369 -1.51 -3.21 22.47
C ARG A 369 -1.05 -4.64 22.24
N GLU A 370 0.05 -5.01 22.90
CA GLU A 370 0.29 -6.38 23.30
C GLU A 370 -0.98 -6.84 24.03
N ARG A 371 -1.81 -7.65 23.37
CA ARG A 371 -2.73 -8.49 24.11
C ARG A 371 -1.85 -9.51 24.81
N ALA A 372 -1.41 -9.16 26.02
CA ALA A 372 -0.87 -10.10 26.93
C ALA A 372 -1.86 -11.29 27.03
N GLN A 373 -1.29 -12.45 26.98
CA GLN A 373 -1.90 -13.72 27.26
C GLN A 373 -2.63 -13.65 28.62
N ASP A 374 -3.94 -13.44 28.59
CA ASP A 374 -4.84 -13.73 29.71
C ASP A 374 -5.83 -14.77 29.21
N ALA A 375 -5.33 -15.99 29.09
CA ALA A 375 -6.14 -17.23 29.10
C ALA A 375 -5.23 -18.43 29.36
N ALA A 376 -4.70 -18.53 30.59
CA ALA A 376 -4.22 -19.79 31.13
C ALA A 376 -4.24 -19.67 32.66
N THR A 377 -5.38 -19.93 33.25
CA THR A 377 -5.55 -20.59 34.55
C THR A 377 -6.80 -21.46 34.48
#